data_4f287f970c35fb996ad028db03c37bed
#
_entry.id   4f287f970c35fb996ad028db03c37bed
#
_cell.length_a   1.000
_cell.length_b   1.000
_cell.length_c   1.000
_cell.angle_alpha   90.00
_cell.angle_beta   90.00
_cell.angle_gamma   90.00
#
_symmetry.space_group_name_H-M   'P 1'
#
loop_
_entity.id
_entity.type
_entity.pdbx_description
1 polymer ?
#
loop_
_entity_poly.entity_id
_entity_poly.type
_entity_poly.pdbx_seq_one_letter_code
_entity_poly.pdbx_strand_id
1 'polypeptide(L)'
;SLGNGSQIVALFMFTHGLFYNFSSKKQDLLKRIETLVNGLVHSLSNGVSPVLSYVSYKDWDSVSYTEGGVLVPSTNKKMAFIRYDNAKSLNKFGLIVKVLSIIYKLLQENRYCTKRDLYYQDPESFGKQTTLDGVVDIIAAILNVPRWELNVLATSKGLVAGDLQFYNEDGHHIDCRGSKGGISIPAHRKDMNNIYTDAKFILIVEKDATFQKLLGENFCEKYAPCILITAKGFPDLGTRLLLKLLWNQFQLPMFSLVDCDPHGFEIMAVYTFGSKAQACENQHLAVPTIKWLGILPSEISGSHIPEATLIPLTQRDVEKTSDLLCRPYVNSNWRLREQLQRMLQLGKKAEIQCLDSISSNYLCDVYIPSKLSSGDWL
;
A
#
# COMPACT_ATOMS: atom_id res chain seq x y z
N SER A 1 24.27 40.26 -0.46
CA SER A 1 23.03 40.26 -1.22
C SER A 1 23.18 39.63 -2.61
N LEU A 2 23.49 38.34 -2.71
CA LEU A 2 23.51 37.57 -3.96
C LEU A 2 23.14 36.09 -3.70
N GLY A 3 22.16 35.86 -2.78
CA GLY A 3 21.74 34.51 -2.38
C GLY A 3 20.35 34.07 -2.85
N ASN A 4 19.48 34.97 -3.31
CA ASN A 4 18.07 34.65 -3.57
C ASN A 4 17.75 34.28 -5.03
N GLY A 5 18.63 34.52 -5.99
CA GLY A 5 18.38 34.24 -7.39
C GLY A 5 18.52 32.77 -7.78
N SER A 6 19.48 32.05 -7.18
CA SER A 6 19.74 30.65 -7.51
C SER A 6 18.70 29.68 -6.90
N GLN A 7 18.13 30.01 -5.74
CA GLN A 7 17.05 29.21 -5.13
C GLN A 7 15.71 29.35 -5.88
N ILE A 8 15.39 30.56 -6.38
CA ILE A 8 14.20 30.79 -7.19
C ILE A 8 14.27 30.10 -8.54
N VAL A 9 15.45 30.09 -9.20
CA VAL A 9 15.66 29.40 -10.46
C VAL A 9 15.61 27.87 -10.28
N ALA A 10 16.16 27.34 -9.19
CA ALA A 10 16.07 25.92 -8.86
C ALA A 10 14.61 25.50 -8.57
N LEU A 11 13.84 26.31 -7.87
CA LEU A 11 12.42 26.07 -7.60
C LEU A 11 11.58 26.12 -8.89
N PHE A 12 11.90 27.05 -9.81
CA PHE A 12 11.21 27.19 -11.12
C PHE A 12 11.55 26.02 -12.06
N MET A 13 12.78 25.51 -12.06
CA MET A 13 13.16 24.34 -12.85
C MET A 13 12.55 23.05 -12.29
N PHE A 14 12.40 22.91 -10.98
CA PHE A 14 11.77 21.74 -10.36
C PHE A 14 10.28 21.70 -10.62
N THR A 15 9.57 22.82 -10.54
CA THR A 15 8.13 22.89 -10.82
C THR A 15 7.82 22.72 -12.32
N HIS A 16 8.59 23.35 -13.21
CA HIS A 16 8.40 23.18 -14.67
C HIS A 16 8.80 21.78 -15.16
N GLY A 17 9.84 21.17 -14.60
CA GLY A 17 10.24 19.80 -14.91
C GLY A 17 9.19 18.76 -14.50
N LEU A 18 8.51 18.97 -13.39
CA LEU A 18 7.40 18.11 -12.94
C LEU A 18 6.14 18.25 -13.83
N PHE A 19 5.78 19.45 -14.22
CA PHE A 19 4.65 19.70 -15.13
C PHE A 19 4.90 19.19 -16.56
N TYR A 20 6.11 19.34 -17.07
CA TYR A 20 6.49 18.83 -18.39
C TYR A 20 6.48 17.30 -18.46
N ASN A 21 6.97 16.63 -17.41
CA ASN A 21 6.93 15.16 -17.29
C ASN A 21 5.50 14.59 -17.17
N PHE A 22 4.58 15.31 -16.53
CA PHE A 22 3.21 14.85 -16.31
C PHE A 22 2.37 14.93 -17.59
N SER A 23 2.47 16.02 -18.35
CA SER A 23 1.80 16.17 -19.65
C SER A 23 2.30 15.13 -20.67
N SER A 24 3.61 14.87 -20.69
CA SER A 24 4.24 13.87 -21.56
C SER A 24 3.76 12.44 -21.21
N LYS A 25 3.70 12.07 -19.95
CA LYS A 25 3.25 10.75 -19.50
C LYS A 25 1.76 10.49 -19.83
N LYS A 26 0.91 11.50 -19.61
CA LYS A 26 -0.51 11.41 -19.93
C LYS A 26 -0.73 11.19 -21.44
N GLN A 27 -0.03 11.95 -22.27
CA GLN A 27 -0.11 11.82 -23.74
C GLN A 27 0.39 10.45 -24.19
N ASP A 28 1.47 9.94 -23.61
CA ASP A 28 1.96 8.60 -23.88
C ASP A 28 0.93 7.52 -23.51
N LEU A 29 0.26 7.65 -22.37
CA LEU A 29 -0.77 6.72 -21.94
C LEU A 29 -1.99 6.74 -22.88
N LEU A 30 -2.47 7.92 -23.29
CA LEU A 30 -3.55 8.05 -24.29
C LEU A 30 -3.16 7.37 -25.60
N LYS A 31 -1.94 7.58 -26.09
CA LYS A 31 -1.40 6.94 -27.28
C LYS A 31 -1.34 5.42 -27.19
N ARG A 32 -0.95 4.87 -26.01
CA ARG A 32 -0.96 3.42 -25.78
C ARG A 32 -2.37 2.85 -25.84
N ILE A 33 -3.36 3.55 -25.27
CA ILE A 33 -4.77 3.14 -25.34
C ILE A 33 -5.26 3.15 -26.79
N GLU A 34 -4.98 4.22 -27.55
CA GLU A 34 -5.34 4.33 -28.97
C GLU A 34 -4.69 3.22 -29.81
N THR A 35 -3.41 2.94 -29.59
CA THR A 35 -2.70 1.86 -30.27
C THR A 35 -3.32 0.50 -29.98
N LEU A 36 -3.68 0.24 -28.72
CA LEU A 36 -4.35 -0.98 -28.31
C LEU A 36 -5.71 -1.14 -29.00
N VAL A 37 -6.55 -0.09 -28.97
CA VAL A 37 -7.88 -0.10 -29.58
C VAL A 37 -7.80 -0.27 -31.10
N ASN A 38 -6.89 0.46 -31.77
CA ASN A 38 -6.66 0.32 -33.21
C ASN A 38 -6.23 -1.11 -33.59
N GLY A 39 -5.40 -1.76 -32.76
CA GLY A 39 -5.02 -3.16 -32.93
C GLY A 39 -6.21 -4.11 -32.84
N LEU A 40 -7.14 -3.88 -31.88
CA LEU A 40 -8.37 -4.69 -31.76
C LEU A 40 -9.28 -4.50 -32.98
N VAL A 41 -9.47 -3.27 -33.44
CA VAL A 41 -10.29 -2.95 -34.64
C VAL A 41 -9.68 -3.57 -35.88
N HIS A 42 -8.37 -3.46 -36.06
CA HIS A 42 -7.66 -4.04 -37.21
C HIS A 42 -7.78 -5.58 -37.24
N SER A 43 -7.69 -6.23 -36.07
CA SER A 43 -7.92 -7.69 -36.00
C SER A 43 -9.32 -8.07 -36.46
N LEU A 44 -10.35 -7.36 -36.00
CA LEU A 44 -11.75 -7.59 -36.39
C LEU A 44 -11.97 -7.35 -37.89
N SER A 45 -11.41 -6.29 -38.44
CA SER A 45 -11.54 -5.96 -39.88
C SER A 45 -10.92 -7.02 -40.80
N ASN A 46 -9.92 -7.75 -40.28
CA ASN A 46 -9.27 -8.86 -40.99
C ASN A 46 -9.90 -10.23 -40.69
N GLY A 47 -11.03 -10.28 -39.98
CA GLY A 47 -11.70 -11.54 -39.61
C GLY A 47 -10.93 -12.34 -38.55
N VAL A 48 -9.96 -11.72 -37.85
CA VAL A 48 -9.17 -12.36 -36.82
C VAL A 48 -9.75 -12.00 -35.44
N SER A 49 -9.94 -13.01 -34.58
CA SER A 49 -10.44 -12.79 -33.22
C SER A 49 -9.44 -12.01 -32.37
N PRO A 50 -9.81 -10.85 -31.79
CA PRO A 50 -8.91 -10.08 -30.94
C PRO A 50 -8.51 -10.83 -29.65
N VAL A 51 -7.27 -10.59 -29.23
CA VAL A 51 -6.71 -11.15 -27.99
C VAL A 51 -6.02 -10.05 -27.20
N LEU A 52 -6.38 -9.92 -25.92
CA LEU A 52 -5.67 -9.10 -24.94
C LEU A 52 -4.68 -9.96 -24.18
N SER A 53 -3.44 -9.50 -24.05
CA SER A 53 -2.39 -10.19 -23.29
C SER A 53 -1.80 -9.30 -22.22
N TYR A 54 -1.46 -9.89 -21.07
CA TYR A 54 -0.82 -9.19 -19.95
C TYR A 54 0.03 -10.13 -19.11
N VAL A 55 0.98 -9.58 -18.35
CA VAL A 55 1.78 -10.37 -17.40
C VAL A 55 0.96 -10.65 -16.15
N SER A 56 0.84 -11.93 -15.78
CA SER A 56 0.10 -12.36 -14.59
C SER A 56 1.03 -12.62 -13.41
N TYR A 57 0.75 -11.97 -12.28
CA TYR A 57 1.50 -12.15 -11.02
C TYR A 57 0.73 -13.01 -10.00
N LYS A 58 -0.05 -14.00 -10.46
CA LYS A 58 -0.81 -14.88 -9.58
C LYS A 58 0.08 -15.88 -8.84
N ASP A 59 1.17 -16.32 -9.46
CA ASP A 59 2.08 -17.32 -8.92
C ASP A 59 3.35 -16.65 -8.38
N TRP A 60 3.96 -17.22 -7.34
CA TRP A 60 5.20 -16.72 -6.76
C TRP A 60 6.40 -16.82 -7.72
N ASP A 61 6.39 -17.74 -8.69
CA ASP A 61 7.42 -17.87 -9.73
C ASP A 61 7.50 -16.65 -10.65
N SER A 62 6.41 -15.85 -10.72
CA SER A 62 6.35 -14.62 -11.51
C SER A 62 6.94 -13.40 -10.79
N VAL A 63 7.43 -13.57 -9.55
CA VAL A 63 7.91 -12.51 -8.68
C VAL A 63 9.27 -12.87 -8.11
N SER A 64 10.19 -11.93 -8.09
CA SER A 64 11.51 -12.08 -7.48
C SER A 64 11.66 -11.11 -6.29
N TYR A 65 12.50 -11.48 -5.33
CA TYR A 65 12.87 -10.62 -4.21
C TYR A 65 14.25 -10.03 -4.48
N THR A 66 14.35 -8.71 -4.44
CA THR A 66 15.60 -8.00 -4.76
C THR A 66 16.48 -7.84 -3.53
N GLU A 67 17.79 -7.58 -3.74
CA GLU A 67 18.71 -7.16 -2.68
C GLU A 67 18.26 -5.89 -1.96
N GLY A 68 17.54 -5.01 -2.67
CA GLY A 68 16.91 -3.82 -2.09
C GLY A 68 15.69 -4.10 -1.21
N GLY A 69 15.35 -5.37 -0.95
CA GLY A 69 14.29 -5.76 -0.02
C GLY A 69 12.88 -5.61 -0.56
N VAL A 70 12.67 -5.63 -1.88
CA VAL A 70 11.36 -5.40 -2.51
C VAL A 70 11.00 -6.53 -3.47
N LEU A 71 9.73 -6.91 -3.50
CA LEU A 71 9.17 -7.82 -4.49
C LEU A 71 9.01 -7.10 -5.85
N VAL A 72 9.61 -7.66 -6.89
CA VAL A 72 9.56 -7.13 -8.27
C VAL A 72 9.16 -8.24 -9.25
N PRO A 73 8.74 -7.90 -10.48
CA PRO A 73 8.54 -8.89 -11.52
C PRO A 73 9.76 -9.77 -11.74
N SER A 74 9.56 -11.07 -11.80
CA SER A 74 10.60 -12.03 -12.20
C SER A 74 10.91 -11.91 -13.70
N THR A 75 12.07 -12.38 -14.12
CA THR A 75 12.41 -12.59 -15.54
C THR A 75 11.51 -13.64 -16.20
N ASN A 76 11.02 -14.59 -15.41
CA ASN A 76 10.10 -15.63 -15.87
C ASN A 76 8.64 -15.11 -15.91
N LYS A 77 8.32 -14.35 -16.96
CA LYS A 77 7.01 -13.71 -17.13
C LYS A 77 5.96 -14.72 -17.59
N LYS A 78 4.96 -14.96 -16.77
CA LYS A 78 3.79 -15.76 -17.14
C LYS A 78 2.74 -14.87 -17.83
N MET A 79 2.54 -15.09 -19.13
CA MET A 79 1.53 -14.36 -19.90
C MET A 79 0.14 -14.95 -19.68
N ALA A 80 -0.84 -14.09 -19.49
CA ALA A 80 -2.26 -14.43 -19.49
C ALA A 80 -2.93 -13.83 -20.72
N PHE A 81 -3.92 -14.54 -21.28
CA PHE A 81 -4.62 -14.16 -22.49
C PHE A 81 -6.12 -14.10 -22.24
N ILE A 82 -6.76 -13.06 -22.77
CA ILE A 82 -8.21 -12.87 -22.75
C ILE A 82 -8.68 -12.78 -24.19
N ARG A 83 -9.41 -13.79 -24.63
CA ARG A 83 -9.80 -13.97 -26.04
C ARG A 83 -11.23 -13.56 -26.24
N TYR A 84 -11.51 -12.86 -27.35
CA TYR A 84 -12.86 -12.48 -27.75
C TYR A 84 -13.71 -13.66 -28.21
N ASP A 85 -13.11 -14.65 -28.86
CA ASP A 85 -13.77 -15.86 -29.38
C ASP A 85 -14.05 -16.98 -28.34
N ASN A 86 -13.69 -16.75 -27.09
CA ASN A 86 -13.88 -17.73 -26.02
C ASN A 86 -15.04 -17.29 -25.09
N ALA A 87 -16.10 -18.09 -25.05
CA ALA A 87 -17.29 -17.81 -24.24
C ALA A 87 -16.99 -17.55 -22.75
N LYS A 88 -15.94 -18.21 -22.18
CA LYS A 88 -15.55 -18.01 -20.79
C LYS A 88 -14.86 -16.66 -20.53
N SER A 89 -14.25 -16.04 -21.54
CA SER A 89 -13.54 -14.76 -21.42
C SER A 89 -14.25 -13.60 -22.11
N LEU A 90 -15.28 -13.85 -22.92
CA LEU A 90 -15.98 -12.84 -23.71
C LEU A 90 -16.54 -11.70 -22.85
N ASN A 91 -17.25 -12.04 -21.76
CA ASN A 91 -17.79 -11.03 -20.85
C ASN A 91 -16.67 -10.17 -20.24
N LYS A 92 -15.60 -10.81 -19.79
CA LYS A 92 -14.42 -10.11 -19.22
C LYS A 92 -13.73 -9.22 -20.27
N PHE A 93 -13.63 -9.68 -21.52
CA PHE A 93 -13.10 -8.90 -22.64
C PHE A 93 -13.93 -7.62 -22.84
N GLY A 94 -15.28 -7.75 -22.89
CA GLY A 94 -16.20 -6.62 -23.03
C GLY A 94 -16.07 -5.62 -21.85
N LEU A 95 -15.98 -6.10 -20.61
CA LEU A 95 -15.76 -5.24 -19.45
C LEU A 95 -14.44 -4.47 -19.52
N ILE A 96 -13.35 -5.10 -19.98
CA ILE A 96 -12.06 -4.42 -20.14
C ILE A 96 -12.17 -3.29 -21.17
N VAL A 97 -12.76 -3.54 -22.33
CA VAL A 97 -12.94 -2.50 -23.38
C VAL A 97 -13.83 -1.36 -22.86
N LYS A 98 -14.91 -1.68 -22.16
CA LYS A 98 -15.80 -0.69 -21.53
C LYS A 98 -15.06 0.19 -20.52
N VAL A 99 -14.35 -0.40 -19.55
CA VAL A 99 -13.61 0.36 -18.54
C VAL A 99 -12.46 1.14 -19.17
N LEU A 100 -11.80 0.57 -20.19
CA LEU A 100 -10.74 1.26 -20.94
C LEU A 100 -11.27 2.54 -21.62
N SER A 101 -12.49 2.52 -22.19
CA SER A 101 -13.10 3.70 -22.78
C SER A 101 -13.40 4.79 -21.75
N ILE A 102 -13.81 4.40 -20.53
CA ILE A 102 -14.05 5.34 -19.43
C ILE A 102 -12.72 5.95 -18.95
N ILE A 103 -11.68 5.12 -18.77
CA ILE A 103 -10.33 5.59 -18.43
C ILE A 103 -9.81 6.58 -19.44
N TYR A 104 -9.96 6.30 -20.73
CA TYR A 104 -9.56 7.18 -21.82
C TYR A 104 -10.22 8.56 -21.70
N LYS A 105 -11.54 8.59 -21.46
CA LYS A 105 -12.29 9.83 -21.26
C LYS A 105 -11.84 10.60 -20.01
N LEU A 106 -11.65 9.92 -18.87
CA LEU A 106 -11.14 10.53 -17.64
C LEU A 106 -9.76 11.16 -17.86
N LEU A 107 -8.89 10.47 -18.59
CA LEU A 107 -7.57 10.99 -18.95
C LEU A 107 -7.68 12.23 -19.86
N GLN A 108 -8.52 12.20 -20.89
CA GLN A 108 -8.72 13.35 -21.77
C GLN A 108 -9.22 14.59 -21.02
N GLU A 109 -10.25 14.41 -20.18
CA GLU A 109 -10.89 15.48 -19.41
C GLU A 109 -10.09 15.91 -18.16
N ASN A 110 -8.98 15.24 -17.87
CA ASN A 110 -8.19 15.42 -16.64
C ASN A 110 -9.03 15.28 -15.35
N ARG A 111 -9.98 14.35 -15.35
CA ARG A 111 -10.87 14.05 -14.23
C ARG A 111 -10.47 12.75 -13.58
N TYR A 112 -10.85 12.59 -12.33
CA TYR A 112 -10.66 11.37 -11.54
C TYR A 112 -12.03 10.82 -11.13
N CYS A 113 -12.11 9.51 -10.95
CA CYS A 113 -13.23 8.86 -10.28
C CYS A 113 -12.70 7.81 -9.29
N THR A 114 -13.51 7.47 -8.30
CA THR A 114 -13.17 6.31 -7.46
C THR A 114 -13.65 5.01 -8.12
N LYS A 115 -12.99 3.89 -7.79
CA LYS A 115 -13.47 2.56 -8.19
C LYS A 115 -14.92 2.32 -7.76
N ARG A 116 -15.32 2.87 -6.60
CA ARG A 116 -16.68 2.76 -6.08
C ARG A 116 -17.67 3.55 -6.93
N ASP A 117 -17.35 4.79 -7.30
CA ASP A 117 -18.19 5.60 -8.18
C ASP A 117 -18.33 4.95 -9.55
N LEU A 118 -17.24 4.40 -10.08
CA LEU A 118 -17.26 3.69 -11.35
C LEU A 118 -18.14 2.42 -11.28
N TYR A 119 -18.10 1.69 -10.19
CA TYR A 119 -18.96 0.53 -9.96
C TYR A 119 -20.45 0.92 -9.93
N TYR A 120 -20.79 2.01 -9.22
CA TYR A 120 -22.18 2.47 -9.09
C TYR A 120 -22.78 3.05 -10.38
N GLN A 121 -21.96 3.41 -11.37
CA GLN A 121 -22.46 3.83 -12.68
C GLN A 121 -23.11 2.67 -13.46
N ASP A 122 -22.68 1.43 -13.23
CA ASP A 122 -23.26 0.26 -13.91
C ASP A 122 -23.04 -1.05 -13.09
N PRO A 123 -23.75 -1.20 -11.94
CA PRO A 123 -23.61 -2.37 -11.09
C PRO A 123 -23.99 -3.68 -11.77
N GLU A 124 -24.97 -3.62 -12.71
CA GLU A 124 -25.46 -4.82 -13.42
C GLU A 124 -24.38 -5.43 -14.30
N SER A 125 -23.64 -4.62 -15.05
CA SER A 125 -22.54 -5.10 -15.91
C SER A 125 -21.38 -5.69 -15.09
N PHE A 126 -21.05 -5.08 -13.95
CA PHE A 126 -19.93 -5.52 -13.11
C PHE A 126 -20.28 -6.66 -12.17
N GLY A 127 -21.53 -6.75 -11.74
CA GLY A 127 -22.05 -7.73 -10.76
C GLY A 127 -21.45 -7.53 -9.36
N LYS A 128 -20.11 -7.52 -9.23
CA LYS A 128 -19.40 -7.30 -7.95
C LYS A 128 -18.31 -6.26 -8.12
N GLN A 129 -18.05 -5.47 -7.07
CA GLN A 129 -16.96 -4.50 -7.08
C GLN A 129 -15.60 -5.17 -7.32
N THR A 130 -15.37 -6.37 -6.79
CA THR A 130 -14.14 -7.15 -7.01
C THR A 130 -13.90 -7.50 -8.49
N THR A 131 -14.96 -7.59 -9.30
CA THR A 131 -14.82 -7.78 -10.76
C THR A 131 -14.23 -6.54 -11.40
N LEU A 132 -14.76 -5.35 -11.07
CA LEU A 132 -14.22 -4.08 -11.54
C LEU A 132 -12.77 -3.87 -11.08
N ASP A 133 -12.47 -4.17 -9.81
CA ASP A 133 -11.12 -4.08 -9.27
C ASP A 133 -10.14 -4.90 -10.10
N GLY A 134 -10.49 -6.15 -10.40
CA GLY A 134 -9.69 -7.04 -11.24
C GLY A 134 -9.57 -6.58 -12.71
N VAL A 135 -10.60 -5.92 -13.24
CA VAL A 135 -10.55 -5.31 -14.60
C VAL A 135 -9.57 -4.14 -14.65
N VAL A 136 -9.62 -3.23 -13.66
CA VAL A 136 -8.69 -2.09 -13.56
C VAL A 136 -7.24 -2.58 -13.42
N ASP A 137 -7.01 -3.61 -12.59
CA ASP A 137 -5.67 -4.21 -12.42
C ASP A 137 -5.14 -4.81 -13.74
N ILE A 138 -6.00 -5.46 -14.52
CA ILE A 138 -5.64 -6.02 -15.83
C ILE A 138 -5.33 -4.91 -16.85
N ILE A 139 -6.11 -3.83 -16.87
CA ILE A 139 -5.86 -2.68 -17.75
C ILE A 139 -4.50 -2.06 -17.42
N ALA A 140 -4.18 -1.86 -16.15
CA ALA A 140 -2.87 -1.37 -15.72
C ALA A 140 -1.73 -2.29 -16.22
N ALA A 141 -1.92 -3.61 -16.11
CA ALA A 141 -0.95 -4.60 -16.58
C ALA A 141 -0.83 -4.64 -18.12
N ILE A 142 -1.94 -4.49 -18.88
CA ILE A 142 -1.92 -4.42 -20.35
C ILE A 142 -1.17 -3.17 -20.82
N LEU A 143 -1.46 -2.02 -20.19
CA LEU A 143 -0.85 -0.74 -20.54
C LEU A 143 0.56 -0.58 -19.95
N ASN A 144 0.98 -1.50 -19.08
CA ASN A 144 2.25 -1.46 -18.35
C ASN A 144 2.46 -0.13 -17.63
N VAL A 145 1.47 0.29 -16.85
CA VAL A 145 1.48 1.51 -16.03
C VAL A 145 1.00 1.21 -14.61
N PRO A 146 1.43 1.98 -13.61
CA PRO A 146 0.85 1.90 -12.27
C PRO A 146 -0.64 2.27 -12.29
N ARG A 147 -1.42 1.63 -11.40
CA ARG A 147 -2.89 1.83 -11.34
C ARG A 147 -3.31 3.26 -11.06
N TRP A 148 -2.53 4.03 -10.31
CA TRP A 148 -2.83 5.44 -10.03
C TRP A 148 -2.68 6.36 -11.22
N GLU A 149 -2.04 5.93 -12.32
CA GLU A 149 -1.95 6.69 -13.57
C GLU A 149 -3.21 6.56 -14.44
N LEU A 150 -4.12 5.63 -14.09
CA LEU A 150 -5.37 5.41 -14.84
C LEU A 150 -6.49 6.40 -14.49
N ASN A 151 -6.28 7.35 -13.61
CA ASN A 151 -7.29 8.27 -13.06
C ASN A 151 -8.50 7.57 -12.39
N VAL A 152 -8.37 6.28 -12.04
CA VAL A 152 -9.33 5.51 -11.26
C VAL A 152 -8.73 5.20 -9.89
N LEU A 153 -9.19 5.93 -8.87
CA LEU A 153 -8.61 5.92 -7.54
C LEU A 153 -9.25 4.85 -6.65
N ALA A 154 -8.47 4.24 -5.78
CA ALA A 154 -9.01 3.50 -4.65
C ALA A 154 -9.46 4.50 -3.57
N THR A 155 -10.56 4.22 -2.89
CA THR A 155 -10.96 5.00 -1.72
C THR A 155 -9.89 4.87 -0.64
N SER A 156 -9.32 5.99 -0.19
CA SER A 156 -8.41 5.99 0.94
C SER A 156 -9.19 5.78 2.23
N LYS A 157 -8.62 5.01 3.15
CA LYS A 157 -9.18 4.75 4.48
C LYS A 157 -8.19 5.05 5.60
N GLY A 158 -6.92 5.32 5.23
CA GLY A 158 -5.85 5.60 6.15
C GLY A 158 -6.02 6.92 6.90
N LEU A 159 -5.49 6.97 8.11
CA LEU A 159 -5.42 8.16 8.94
C LEU A 159 -3.97 8.45 9.31
N VAL A 160 -3.67 9.73 9.48
CA VAL A 160 -2.38 10.22 9.97
C VAL A 160 -2.60 11.27 11.06
N ALA A 161 -1.72 11.28 12.06
CA ALA A 161 -1.68 12.28 13.12
C ALA A 161 -0.24 12.54 13.55
N GLY A 162 -0.02 13.62 14.29
CA GLY A 162 1.30 14.02 14.78
C GLY A 162 1.98 15.04 13.89
N ASP A 163 3.30 15.08 13.93
CA ASP A 163 4.09 16.15 13.32
C ASP A 163 4.23 16.00 11.80
N LEU A 164 3.16 16.28 11.10
CA LEU A 164 3.09 16.29 9.64
C LEU A 164 2.23 17.46 9.15
N GLN A 165 2.73 18.17 8.16
CA GLN A 165 2.01 19.24 7.48
C GLN A 165 2.20 19.13 5.98
N PHE A 166 1.20 19.45 5.19
CA PHE A 166 1.27 19.48 3.73
C PHE A 166 0.19 20.38 3.14
N TYR A 167 0.28 20.65 1.84
CA TYR A 167 -0.74 21.39 1.10
C TYR A 167 -1.50 20.46 0.18
N ASN A 168 -2.84 20.57 0.14
CA ASN A 168 -3.65 19.84 -0.83
C ASN A 168 -3.54 20.43 -2.25
N GLU A 169 -4.21 19.83 -3.24
CA GLU A 169 -4.21 20.29 -4.64
C GLU A 169 -4.79 21.74 -4.76
N ASP A 170 -5.74 22.10 -3.90
CA ASP A 170 -6.37 23.43 -3.86
C ASP A 170 -5.50 24.49 -3.15
N GLY A 171 -4.33 24.11 -2.65
CA GLY A 171 -3.43 25.01 -1.91
C GLY A 171 -3.81 25.21 -0.44
N HIS A 172 -4.77 24.47 0.10
CA HIS A 172 -5.10 24.53 1.52
C HIS A 172 -4.03 23.84 2.36
N HIS A 173 -3.60 24.50 3.42
CA HIS A 173 -2.67 23.96 4.41
C HIS A 173 -3.38 22.96 5.32
N ILE A 174 -2.84 21.75 5.41
CA ILE A 174 -3.30 20.69 6.28
C ILE A 174 -2.24 20.48 7.37
N ASP A 175 -2.65 20.60 8.63
CA ASP A 175 -1.81 20.34 9.81
C ASP A 175 -2.37 19.14 10.57
N CYS A 176 -1.57 18.08 10.68
CA CYS A 176 -1.97 16.84 11.36
C CYS A 176 -1.75 16.88 12.88
N ARG A 177 -1.10 17.93 13.40
CA ARG A 177 -0.85 18.12 14.83
C ARG A 177 -2.14 18.48 15.55
N GLY A 178 -2.34 17.96 16.75
CA GLY A 178 -3.53 18.23 17.57
C GLY A 178 -4.84 17.69 17.02
N SER A 179 -4.82 16.87 15.98
CA SER A 179 -6.01 16.20 15.48
C SER A 179 -6.47 15.10 16.43
N LYS A 180 -7.67 15.24 17.01
CA LYS A 180 -8.22 14.29 17.99
C LYS A 180 -8.62 12.93 17.40
N GLY A 181 -8.81 12.84 16.09
CA GLY A 181 -9.24 11.59 15.42
C GLY A 181 -8.34 11.17 14.26
N GLY A 182 -7.27 11.91 14.01
CA GLY A 182 -6.43 11.76 12.82
C GLY A 182 -7.02 12.44 11.58
N ILE A 183 -6.18 12.75 10.64
CA ILE A 183 -6.53 13.35 9.34
C ILE A 183 -6.55 12.23 8.29
N SER A 184 -7.57 12.23 7.43
CA SER A 184 -7.65 11.27 6.32
C SER A 184 -6.47 11.45 5.35
N ILE A 185 -5.79 10.36 5.04
CA ILE A 185 -4.70 10.35 4.06
C ILE A 185 -5.32 10.51 2.67
N PRO A 186 -4.87 11.47 1.85
CA PRO A 186 -5.36 11.63 0.49
C PRO A 186 -5.16 10.39 -0.38
N ALA A 187 -6.12 10.11 -1.25
CA ALA A 187 -6.04 8.98 -2.18
C ALA A 187 -5.01 9.21 -3.30
N HIS A 188 -4.71 10.47 -3.60
CA HIS A 188 -3.83 10.85 -4.69
C HIS A 188 -2.60 11.62 -4.18
N ARG A 189 -1.43 11.32 -4.79
CA ARG A 189 -0.16 11.98 -4.42
C ARG A 189 -0.16 13.50 -4.65
N LYS A 190 -0.93 13.99 -5.63
CA LYS A 190 -1.03 15.43 -5.92
C LYS A 190 -1.66 16.23 -4.78
N ASP A 191 -2.43 15.56 -3.92
CA ASP A 191 -3.04 16.17 -2.75
C ASP A 191 -2.08 16.27 -1.56
N MET A 192 -0.80 15.97 -1.75
CA MET A 192 0.24 16.04 -0.72
C MET A 192 1.47 16.77 -1.28
N ASN A 193 1.36 18.09 -1.34
CA ASN A 193 2.44 18.97 -1.82
C ASN A 193 3.12 19.64 -0.64
N ASN A 194 4.39 20.02 -0.81
CA ASN A 194 5.17 20.78 0.18
C ASN A 194 5.04 20.18 1.58
N ILE A 195 5.51 18.95 1.73
CA ILE A 195 5.47 18.24 3.02
C ILE A 195 6.53 18.80 3.96
N TYR A 196 6.11 19.06 5.21
CA TYR A 196 6.97 19.51 6.30
C TYR A 196 6.77 18.62 7.52
N THR A 197 7.87 18.21 8.14
CA THR A 197 7.89 17.44 9.38
C THR A 197 9.25 17.56 10.07
N ASP A 198 9.26 17.65 11.39
CA ASP A 198 10.43 17.51 12.24
C ASP A 198 10.44 16.15 12.97
N ALA A 199 9.54 15.24 12.58
CA ALA A 199 9.38 13.93 13.19
C ALA A 199 10.68 13.14 13.22
N LYS A 200 10.93 12.44 14.31
CA LYS A 200 12.08 11.56 14.50
C LYS A 200 11.79 10.13 14.10
N PHE A 201 10.54 9.72 14.09
CA PHE A 201 10.09 8.39 13.68
C PHE A 201 8.63 8.40 13.26
N ILE A 202 8.23 7.32 12.60
CA ILE A 202 6.85 7.04 12.20
C ILE A 202 6.43 5.72 12.85
N LEU A 203 5.29 5.72 13.53
CA LEU A 203 4.64 4.50 14.04
C LEU A 203 3.44 4.15 13.16
N ILE A 204 3.46 2.98 12.57
CA ILE A 204 2.38 2.43 11.74
C ILE A 204 1.62 1.42 12.59
N VAL A 205 0.32 1.64 12.79
CA VAL A 205 -0.52 0.79 13.63
C VAL A 205 -1.55 0.08 12.77
N GLU A 206 -1.74 -1.21 12.98
CA GLU A 206 -2.65 -2.02 12.18
C GLU A 206 -4.11 -1.58 12.29
N LYS A 207 -4.63 -1.49 13.53
CA LYS A 207 -6.05 -1.26 13.81
C LYS A 207 -6.38 0.20 14.09
N ASP A 208 -7.53 0.65 13.56
CA ASP A 208 -8.08 1.97 13.89
C ASP A 208 -8.33 2.12 15.40
N ALA A 209 -8.84 1.09 16.07
CA ALA A 209 -9.07 1.12 17.52
C ALA A 209 -7.79 1.42 18.31
N THR A 210 -6.67 0.78 17.95
CA THR A 210 -5.37 1.03 18.59
C THR A 210 -4.84 2.42 18.26
N PHE A 211 -5.03 2.89 17.02
CA PHE A 211 -4.68 4.25 16.59
C PHE A 211 -5.44 5.29 17.43
N GLN A 212 -6.77 5.14 17.55
CA GLN A 212 -7.61 6.07 18.33
C GLN A 212 -7.26 6.04 19.82
N LYS A 213 -6.96 4.84 20.36
CA LYS A 213 -6.51 4.70 21.73
C LYS A 213 -5.22 5.48 22.00
N LEU A 214 -4.19 5.29 21.16
CA LEU A 214 -2.92 6.00 21.30
C LEU A 214 -3.11 7.53 21.20
N LEU A 215 -3.98 8.01 20.32
CA LEU A 215 -4.33 9.44 20.25
C LEU A 215 -5.02 9.92 21.55
N GLY A 216 -5.97 9.14 22.07
CA GLY A 216 -6.65 9.44 23.33
C GLY A 216 -5.70 9.46 24.54
N GLU A 217 -4.61 8.74 24.48
CA GLU A 217 -3.53 8.71 25.48
C GLU A 217 -2.45 9.78 25.23
N ASN A 218 -2.66 10.69 24.29
CA ASN A 218 -1.75 11.78 23.90
C ASN A 218 -0.37 11.30 23.43
N PHE A 219 -0.32 10.16 22.71
CA PHE A 219 0.93 9.56 22.21
C PHE A 219 1.78 10.54 21.41
N CYS A 220 1.16 11.26 20.47
CA CYS A 220 1.88 12.19 19.61
C CYS A 220 2.45 13.40 20.35
N GLU A 221 1.88 13.77 21.51
CA GLU A 221 2.41 14.82 22.38
C GLU A 221 3.51 14.31 23.32
N LYS A 222 3.29 13.11 23.90
CA LYS A 222 4.27 12.47 24.80
C LYS A 222 5.59 12.14 24.11
N TYR A 223 5.52 11.70 22.84
CA TYR A 223 6.69 11.25 22.07
C TYR A 223 7.01 12.18 20.89
N ALA A 224 6.60 13.45 20.99
CA ALA A 224 6.87 14.48 19.98
C ALA A 224 8.40 14.69 19.77
N PRO A 225 8.81 15.00 18.53
CA PRO A 225 8.03 15.00 17.32
C PRO A 225 7.95 13.59 16.69
N CYS A 226 6.76 13.09 16.44
CA CYS A 226 6.53 11.80 15.78
C CYS A 226 5.28 11.84 14.90
N ILE A 227 5.16 10.84 14.02
CA ILE A 227 3.99 10.65 13.16
C ILE A 227 3.36 9.30 13.50
N LEU A 228 2.03 9.27 13.67
CA LEU A 228 1.24 8.07 13.87
C LEU A 228 0.35 7.83 12.65
N ILE A 229 0.36 6.62 12.10
CA ILE A 229 -0.37 6.26 10.88
C ILE A 229 -1.12 4.94 11.07
N THR A 230 -2.33 4.85 10.51
CA THR A 230 -3.05 3.58 10.34
C THR A 230 -3.69 3.50 8.97
N ALA A 231 -3.73 2.30 8.37
CA ALA A 231 -4.54 2.01 7.20
C ALA A 231 -5.79 1.18 7.53
N LYS A 232 -6.10 0.98 8.82
CA LYS A 232 -7.26 0.18 9.28
C LYS A 232 -7.25 -1.23 8.71
N GLY A 233 -6.15 -1.96 8.94
CA GLY A 233 -5.85 -3.29 8.44
C GLY A 233 -4.93 -3.25 7.22
N PHE A 234 -5.21 -4.06 6.19
CA PHE A 234 -4.38 -4.08 4.98
C PHE A 234 -4.21 -2.69 4.37
N PRO A 235 -2.95 -2.30 4.02
CA PRO A 235 -2.66 -0.94 3.56
C PRO A 235 -3.32 -0.62 2.22
N ASP A 236 -4.02 0.49 2.17
CA ASP A 236 -4.49 1.09 0.94
C ASP A 236 -3.37 1.81 0.18
N LEU A 237 -3.64 2.15 -1.07
CA LEU A 237 -2.66 2.78 -1.95
C LEU A 237 -2.19 4.13 -1.42
N GLY A 238 -3.12 4.99 -0.94
CA GLY A 238 -2.79 6.33 -0.43
C GLY A 238 -1.84 6.27 0.76
N THR A 239 -2.09 5.38 1.72
CA THR A 239 -1.22 5.17 2.88
C THR A 239 0.19 4.72 2.47
N ARG A 240 0.30 3.79 1.52
CA ARG A 240 1.60 3.31 1.03
C ARG A 240 2.36 4.38 0.27
N LEU A 241 1.67 5.18 -0.54
CA LEU A 241 2.27 6.32 -1.26
C LEU A 241 2.80 7.38 -0.29
N LEU A 242 2.03 7.70 0.77
CA LEU A 242 2.48 8.64 1.82
C LEU A 242 3.74 8.13 2.52
N LEU A 243 3.75 6.87 2.99
CA LEU A 243 4.91 6.30 3.65
C LEU A 243 6.14 6.27 2.75
N LYS A 244 5.97 5.91 1.48
CA LYS A 244 7.07 5.93 0.50
C LYS A 244 7.59 7.34 0.24
N LEU A 245 6.71 8.33 0.21
CA LEU A 245 7.05 9.73 0.03
C LEU A 245 7.85 10.25 1.23
N LEU A 246 7.38 9.99 2.45
CA LEU A 246 8.08 10.35 3.70
C LEU A 246 9.44 9.65 3.80
N TRP A 247 9.51 8.37 3.44
CA TRP A 247 10.78 7.64 3.42
C TRP A 247 11.77 8.22 2.42
N ASN A 248 11.33 8.55 1.20
CA ASN A 248 12.20 9.11 0.17
C ASN A 248 12.73 10.50 0.53
N GLN A 249 11.91 11.36 1.15
CA GLN A 249 12.26 12.74 1.43
C GLN A 249 13.04 12.92 2.75
N PHE A 250 12.64 12.18 3.79
CA PHE A 250 13.14 12.43 5.15
C PHE A 250 13.95 11.27 5.73
N GLN A 251 13.91 10.08 5.12
CA GLN A 251 14.60 8.86 5.59
C GLN A 251 14.29 8.50 7.05
N LEU A 252 13.08 8.82 7.52
CA LEU A 252 12.68 8.60 8.91
C LEU A 252 12.65 7.11 9.26
N PRO A 253 13.07 6.72 10.47
CA PRO A 253 12.81 5.39 11.03
C PRO A 253 11.32 5.12 11.06
N MET A 254 10.90 3.94 10.59
CA MET A 254 9.51 3.54 10.55
C MET A 254 9.32 2.21 11.27
N PHE A 255 8.33 2.16 12.15
CA PHE A 255 8.02 1.00 12.97
C PHE A 255 6.58 0.56 12.72
N SER A 256 6.36 -0.75 12.58
CA SER A 256 5.02 -1.32 12.47
C SER A 256 4.63 -2.06 13.75
N LEU A 257 3.48 -1.71 14.28
CA LEU A 257 2.83 -2.34 15.41
C LEU A 257 1.59 -3.08 14.88
N VAL A 258 1.68 -4.40 14.85
CA VAL A 258 0.66 -5.29 14.29
C VAL A 258 0.33 -6.41 15.26
N ASP A 259 -0.82 -7.05 15.10
CA ASP A 259 -1.19 -8.22 15.89
C ASP A 259 -0.16 -9.36 15.70
N CYS A 260 0.02 -10.14 16.75
CA CYS A 260 0.84 -11.35 16.69
C CYS A 260 0.04 -12.50 16.07
N ASP A 261 -0.24 -12.38 14.79
CA ASP A 261 -0.92 -13.39 13.99
C ASP A 261 -0.42 -13.39 12.53
N PRO A 262 -0.79 -14.38 11.69
CA PRO A 262 -0.33 -14.43 10.31
C PRO A 262 -0.81 -13.25 9.45
N HIS A 263 -1.95 -12.64 9.78
CA HIS A 263 -2.50 -11.50 9.07
C HIS A 263 -1.75 -10.22 9.39
N GLY A 264 -1.46 -9.96 10.67
CA GLY A 264 -0.65 -8.83 11.10
C GLY A 264 0.75 -8.89 10.48
N PHE A 265 1.39 -10.09 10.47
CA PHE A 265 2.64 -10.28 9.76
C PHE A 265 2.53 -9.94 8.26
N GLU A 266 1.48 -10.41 7.58
CA GLU A 266 1.29 -10.11 6.15
C GLU A 266 1.04 -8.62 5.89
N ILE A 267 0.28 -7.94 6.76
CA ILE A 267 0.05 -6.49 6.69
C ILE A 267 1.39 -5.75 6.76
N MET A 268 2.23 -6.06 7.74
CA MET A 268 3.58 -5.51 7.85
C MET A 268 4.41 -5.83 6.60
N ALA A 269 4.38 -7.07 6.12
CA ALA A 269 5.12 -7.50 4.94
C ALA A 269 4.70 -6.76 3.66
N VAL A 270 3.42 -6.39 3.52
CA VAL A 270 2.94 -5.58 2.37
C VAL A 270 3.51 -4.16 2.42
N TYR A 271 3.63 -3.55 3.59
CA TYR A 271 4.30 -2.26 3.73
C TYR A 271 5.78 -2.34 3.40
N THR A 272 6.45 -3.38 3.91
CA THR A 272 7.91 -3.52 3.85
C THR A 272 8.37 -4.02 2.49
N PHE A 273 7.81 -5.14 2.01
CA PHE A 273 8.29 -5.86 0.82
C PHE A 273 7.39 -5.67 -0.40
N GLY A 274 6.16 -5.22 -0.19
CA GLY A 274 5.14 -5.14 -1.21
C GLY A 274 4.28 -6.40 -1.32
N SER A 275 3.39 -6.42 -2.31
CA SER A 275 2.52 -7.57 -2.58
C SER A 275 2.82 -8.22 -3.93
N LYS A 276 2.60 -9.51 -4.02
CA LYS A 276 2.76 -10.28 -5.27
C LYS A 276 1.92 -9.68 -6.41
N ALA A 277 0.66 -9.39 -6.14
CA ALA A 277 -0.28 -8.84 -7.13
C ALA A 277 0.14 -7.45 -7.66
N GLN A 278 1.00 -6.75 -6.94
CA GLN A 278 1.47 -5.39 -7.28
C GLN A 278 2.96 -5.36 -7.57
N ALA A 279 3.54 -6.46 -8.02
CA ALA A 279 4.98 -6.59 -8.24
C ALA A 279 5.57 -5.43 -9.08
N CYS A 280 4.88 -4.98 -10.12
CA CYS A 280 5.29 -3.86 -10.96
C CYS A 280 5.30 -2.50 -10.23
N GLU A 281 4.51 -2.37 -9.16
CA GLU A 281 4.31 -1.11 -8.45
C GLU A 281 5.13 -1.02 -7.15
N ASN A 282 5.60 -2.16 -6.62
CA ASN A 282 6.19 -2.24 -5.29
C ASN A 282 7.40 -1.33 -5.10
N GLN A 283 8.20 -1.08 -6.12
CA GLN A 283 9.33 -0.13 -6.02
C GLN A 283 8.88 1.28 -5.63
N HIS A 284 7.64 1.66 -5.98
CA HIS A 284 7.03 2.94 -5.65
C HIS A 284 6.17 2.92 -4.39
N LEU A 285 5.94 1.75 -3.78
CA LEU A 285 5.00 1.56 -2.69
C LEU A 285 5.61 0.93 -1.44
N ALA A 286 6.65 0.12 -1.59
CA ALA A 286 7.27 -0.59 -0.47
C ALA A 286 8.37 0.25 0.19
N VAL A 287 8.48 0.11 1.50
CA VAL A 287 9.52 0.74 2.33
C VAL A 287 10.28 -0.34 3.08
N PRO A 288 11.41 -0.84 2.52
CA PRO A 288 12.14 -2.02 3.04
C PRO A 288 12.73 -1.82 4.44
N THR A 289 12.83 -0.59 4.90
CA THR A 289 13.43 -0.22 6.19
C THR A 289 12.42 -0.21 7.33
N ILE A 290 11.14 -0.49 7.09
CA ILE A 290 10.14 -0.63 8.14
C ILE A 290 10.53 -1.78 9.06
N LYS A 291 10.51 -1.53 10.37
CA LYS A 291 10.85 -2.47 11.42
C LYS A 291 9.59 -3.04 12.08
N TRP A 292 9.57 -4.32 12.30
CA TRP A 292 8.50 -4.96 13.09
C TRP A 292 8.74 -4.70 14.58
N LEU A 293 8.00 -3.74 15.15
CA LEU A 293 8.11 -3.35 16.55
C LEU A 293 7.51 -4.41 17.50
N GLY A 294 6.38 -4.98 17.10
CA GLY A 294 5.64 -5.97 17.90
C GLY A 294 4.19 -6.14 17.40
N ILE A 295 3.37 -7.02 18.02
CA ILE A 295 3.82 -7.96 19.05
C ILE A 295 4.55 -9.13 18.36
N LEU A 296 5.71 -9.49 18.88
CA LEU A 296 6.50 -10.59 18.31
C LEU A 296 6.06 -11.94 18.92
N PRO A 297 6.02 -13.04 18.15
CA PRO A 297 5.80 -14.38 18.68
C PRO A 297 6.75 -14.78 19.82
N SER A 298 8.00 -14.30 19.78
CA SER A 298 8.97 -14.52 20.84
C SER A 298 8.59 -13.88 22.18
N GLU A 299 7.79 -12.83 22.17
CA GLU A 299 7.36 -12.12 23.38
C GLU A 299 6.24 -12.86 24.11
N ILE A 300 5.40 -13.62 23.39
CA ILE A 300 4.29 -14.38 23.97
C ILE A 300 4.79 -15.44 24.96
N SER A 301 5.91 -16.11 24.63
CA SER A 301 6.44 -17.23 25.42
C SER A 301 7.24 -16.82 26.65
N GLY A 302 7.65 -15.57 26.78
CA GLY A 302 8.51 -15.08 27.85
C GLY A 302 7.99 -13.86 28.58
N SER A 303 6.87 -13.31 28.16
CA SER A 303 6.39 -12.01 28.60
C SER A 303 5.32 -12.07 29.69
N HIS A 304 5.10 -10.93 30.31
CA HIS A 304 4.02 -10.70 31.27
C HIS A 304 2.61 -10.70 30.66
N ILE A 305 2.46 -11.15 29.39
CA ILE A 305 1.15 -11.26 28.73
C ILE A 305 0.40 -12.43 29.37
N PRO A 306 -0.76 -12.20 30.00
CA PRO A 306 -1.53 -13.27 30.64
C PRO A 306 -1.97 -14.33 29.63
N GLU A 307 -1.76 -15.59 29.95
CA GLU A 307 -2.10 -16.70 29.04
C GLU A 307 -3.59 -16.72 28.65
N ALA A 308 -4.45 -16.23 29.54
CA ALA A 308 -5.89 -16.11 29.29
C ALA A 308 -6.27 -15.13 28.13
N THR A 309 -5.35 -14.26 27.71
CA THR A 309 -5.55 -13.32 26.60
C THR A 309 -5.06 -13.88 25.27
N LEU A 310 -4.38 -15.01 25.28
CA LEU A 310 -3.87 -15.66 24.10
C LEU A 310 -4.96 -16.50 23.42
N ILE A 311 -5.03 -16.42 22.11
CA ILE A 311 -6.04 -17.10 21.30
C ILE A 311 -5.37 -18.28 20.57
N PRO A 312 -5.92 -19.50 20.60
CA PRO A 312 -5.41 -20.62 19.81
C PRO A 312 -5.39 -20.29 18.32
N LEU A 313 -4.37 -20.74 17.59
CA LEU A 313 -4.35 -20.67 16.13
C LEU A 313 -5.44 -21.56 15.56
N THR A 314 -6.19 -21.03 14.61
CA THR A 314 -7.12 -21.83 13.80
C THR A 314 -6.35 -22.60 12.72
N GLN A 315 -6.98 -23.62 12.13
CA GLN A 315 -6.40 -24.35 11.00
C GLN A 315 -6.01 -23.41 9.84
N ARG A 316 -6.83 -22.39 9.58
CA ARG A 316 -6.54 -21.35 8.57
C ARG A 316 -5.31 -20.51 8.90
N ASP A 317 -5.10 -20.19 10.18
CA ASP A 317 -3.91 -19.47 10.62
C ASP A 317 -2.65 -20.32 10.41
N VAL A 318 -2.71 -21.64 10.71
CA VAL A 318 -1.60 -22.58 10.48
C VAL A 318 -1.26 -22.68 9.00
N GLU A 319 -2.26 -22.87 8.13
CA GLU A 319 -2.09 -22.93 6.67
C GLU A 319 -1.49 -21.64 6.14
N LYS A 320 -1.98 -20.47 6.59
CA LYS A 320 -1.47 -19.16 6.19
C LYS A 320 -0.04 -18.94 6.66
N THR A 321 0.30 -19.32 7.89
CA THR A 321 1.67 -19.21 8.40
C THR A 321 2.62 -20.09 7.61
N SER A 322 2.18 -21.29 7.23
CA SER A 322 2.95 -22.21 6.39
C SER A 322 3.20 -21.63 4.99
N ASP A 323 2.18 -20.98 4.39
CA ASP A 323 2.33 -20.25 3.11
C ASP A 323 3.32 -19.06 3.26
N LEU A 324 3.25 -18.31 4.36
CA LEU A 324 4.16 -17.20 4.64
C LEU A 324 5.61 -17.66 4.75
N LEU A 325 5.86 -18.81 5.37
CA LEU A 325 7.20 -19.40 5.49
C LEU A 325 7.84 -19.75 4.14
N CYS A 326 7.05 -19.97 3.10
CA CYS A 326 7.52 -20.23 1.74
C CYS A 326 7.84 -18.97 0.94
N ARG A 327 7.52 -17.77 1.46
CA ARG A 327 7.69 -16.54 0.71
C ARG A 327 9.16 -16.10 0.60
N PRO A 328 9.59 -15.54 -0.54
CA PRO A 328 11.00 -15.23 -0.81
C PRO A 328 11.63 -14.32 0.27
N TYR A 329 10.92 -13.29 0.73
CA TYR A 329 11.41 -12.37 1.75
C TYR A 329 11.54 -12.99 3.15
N VAL A 330 10.77 -14.03 3.46
CA VAL A 330 10.91 -14.80 4.71
C VAL A 330 12.09 -15.76 4.60
N ASN A 331 12.27 -16.39 3.43
CA ASN A 331 13.41 -17.28 3.19
C ASN A 331 14.75 -16.54 3.27
N SER A 332 14.77 -15.26 2.86
CA SER A 332 15.97 -14.41 2.90
C SER A 332 16.24 -13.78 4.27
N ASN A 333 15.30 -13.87 5.22
CA ASN A 333 15.41 -13.25 6.54
C ASN A 333 15.13 -14.28 7.64
N TRP A 334 16.22 -14.83 8.21
CA TRP A 334 16.14 -15.87 9.22
C TRP A 334 15.38 -15.44 10.50
N ARG A 335 15.44 -14.14 10.87
CA ARG A 335 14.73 -13.61 12.05
C ARG A 335 13.21 -13.63 11.84
N LEU A 336 12.73 -13.22 10.68
CA LEU A 336 11.31 -13.29 10.35
C LEU A 336 10.83 -14.75 10.28
N ARG A 337 11.65 -15.63 9.70
CA ARG A 337 11.38 -17.07 9.63
C ARG A 337 11.26 -17.68 11.01
N GLU A 338 12.18 -17.35 11.92
CA GLU A 338 12.15 -17.81 13.30
C GLU A 338 10.87 -17.40 14.03
N GLN A 339 10.42 -16.15 13.88
CA GLN A 339 9.18 -15.69 14.51
C GLN A 339 7.95 -16.47 14.00
N LEU A 340 7.84 -16.70 12.70
CA LEU A 340 6.74 -17.49 12.15
C LEU A 340 6.79 -18.97 12.59
N GLN A 341 7.98 -19.55 12.71
CA GLN A 341 8.15 -20.90 13.27
C GLN A 341 7.76 -20.97 14.75
N ARG A 342 8.14 -19.97 15.54
CA ARG A 342 7.73 -19.85 16.96
C ARG A 342 6.21 -19.73 17.07
N MET A 343 5.55 -18.95 16.22
CA MET A 343 4.08 -18.84 16.20
C MET A 343 3.41 -20.22 16.00
N LEU A 344 3.91 -21.04 15.06
CA LEU A 344 3.41 -22.39 14.86
C LEU A 344 3.69 -23.32 16.07
N GLN A 345 4.88 -23.22 16.65
CA GLN A 345 5.25 -24.04 17.83
C GLN A 345 4.40 -23.70 19.06
N LEU A 346 4.11 -22.42 19.27
CA LEU A 346 3.26 -21.96 20.36
C LEU A 346 1.80 -22.36 20.16
N GLY A 347 1.35 -22.48 18.91
CA GLY A 347 -0.05 -22.74 18.55
C GLY A 347 -1.01 -21.63 19.02
N LYS A 348 -0.50 -20.44 19.33
CA LYS A 348 -1.25 -19.30 19.89
C LYS A 348 -0.93 -18.03 19.13
N LYS A 349 -1.88 -17.10 19.16
CA LYS A 349 -1.78 -15.74 18.63
C LYS A 349 -2.26 -14.73 19.68
N ALA A 350 -1.90 -13.46 19.51
CA ALA A 350 -2.28 -12.37 20.39
C ALA A 350 -2.68 -11.13 19.59
N GLU A 351 -3.75 -10.49 19.99
CA GLU A 351 -4.09 -9.16 19.51
C GLU A 351 -3.32 -8.09 20.33
N ILE A 352 -3.06 -6.92 19.74
CA ILE A 352 -2.39 -5.80 20.43
C ILE A 352 -3.10 -5.46 21.76
N GLN A 353 -4.42 -5.59 21.78
CA GLN A 353 -5.25 -5.35 22.95
C GLN A 353 -4.94 -6.25 24.17
N CYS A 354 -4.25 -7.38 23.97
CA CYS A 354 -3.83 -8.22 25.10
C CYS A 354 -2.93 -7.45 26.09
N LEU A 355 -2.21 -6.44 25.62
CA LEU A 355 -1.37 -5.58 26.47
C LEU A 355 -2.19 -4.74 27.46
N ASP A 356 -3.46 -4.46 27.15
CA ASP A 356 -4.37 -3.72 28.04
C ASP A 356 -4.74 -4.51 29.29
N SER A 357 -4.59 -5.83 29.27
CA SER A 357 -4.80 -6.69 30.44
C SER A 357 -3.72 -6.51 31.52
N ILE A 358 -2.56 -5.95 31.16
CA ILE A 358 -1.48 -5.64 32.09
C ILE A 358 -1.77 -4.33 32.83
N SER A 359 -2.03 -3.27 32.05
CA SER A 359 -2.60 -1.99 32.52
C SER A 359 -3.19 -1.23 31.36
N SER A 360 -4.17 -0.33 31.61
CA SER A 360 -4.89 0.41 30.57
C SER A 360 -3.98 1.19 29.60
N ASN A 361 -2.88 1.74 30.11
CA ASN A 361 -1.95 2.56 29.33
C ASN A 361 -0.62 1.84 29.04
N TYR A 362 -0.56 0.52 29.26
CA TYR A 362 0.69 -0.24 29.12
C TYR A 362 1.30 -0.11 27.72
N LEU A 363 0.47 -0.14 26.69
CA LEU A 363 0.91 0.00 25.31
C LEU A 363 1.66 1.33 25.08
N CYS A 364 1.04 2.46 25.47
CA CYS A 364 1.57 3.80 25.26
C CYS A 364 2.75 4.12 26.17
N ASP A 365 2.62 3.83 27.49
CA ASP A 365 3.54 4.35 28.49
C ASP A 365 4.72 3.39 28.78
N VAL A 366 4.60 2.11 28.45
CA VAL A 366 5.62 1.10 28.77
C VAL A 366 6.10 0.36 27.52
N TYR A 367 5.20 -0.28 26.79
CA TYR A 367 5.58 -1.19 25.71
C TYR A 367 6.33 -0.47 24.56
N ILE A 368 5.68 0.52 23.94
CA ILE A 368 6.28 1.24 22.81
C ILE A 368 7.60 1.93 23.19
N PRO A 369 7.67 2.74 24.26
CA PRO A 369 8.92 3.41 24.63
C PRO A 369 10.04 2.43 25.05
N SER A 370 9.71 1.33 25.71
CA SER A 370 10.68 0.29 26.04
C SER A 370 11.28 -0.34 24.79
N LYS A 371 10.45 -0.70 23.80
CA LYS A 371 10.88 -1.25 22.52
C LYS A 371 11.76 -0.26 21.74
N LEU A 372 11.33 1.00 21.67
CA LEU A 372 12.09 2.05 20.97
C LEU A 372 13.44 2.34 21.63
N SER A 373 13.54 2.31 22.97
CA SER A 373 14.78 2.60 23.68
C SER A 373 15.76 1.42 23.68
N SER A 374 15.25 0.19 23.74
CA SER A 374 16.10 -1.02 23.77
C SER A 374 16.59 -1.45 22.38
N GLY A 375 15.98 -0.97 21.31
CA GLY A 375 16.29 -1.43 19.95
C GLY A 375 15.72 -2.84 19.65
N ASP A 376 14.73 -3.27 20.42
CA ASP A 376 14.13 -4.60 20.32
C ASP A 376 13.01 -4.62 19.24
N TRP A 377 13.43 -4.61 18.00
CA TRP A 377 12.59 -4.76 16.79
C TRP A 377 13.31 -5.59 15.71
N LEU A 378 12.56 -6.04 14.70
CA LEU A 378 13.09 -6.83 13.58
C LEU A 378 13.08 -6.06 12.25
#